data_b1513cdb58792510d76b6c5817477310
#
_entry.id   b1513cdb58792510d76b6c5817477310
#
_cell.length_a   1.000
_cell.length_b   1.000
_cell.length_c   1.000
_cell.angle_alpha   90.00
_cell.angle_beta   90.00
_cell.angle_gamma   90.00
#
_symmetry.space_group_name_H-M   'P 1'
#
loop_
_entity.id
_entity.type
_entity.pdbx_description
1 polymer ?
#
loop_
_entity_poly.entity_id
_entity_poly.type
_entity_poly.pdbx_seq_one_letter_code
_entity_poly.pdbx_strand_id
1 'polypeptide(L)'
;RRQRQMCIRDSLTPLEGLVMGTRCGDIDASVVFHLMRQGGYTVDEMDTMFNRESGVKAMIGSSDMRDLDDLMAAHDPVGQRCWDVYVHRVKRYLGAYMAELGGLDVIVFTAGIGEKSPEMRFSCLEGLEELGIEVDEKANNHRMSTPTIISTPTSKVTVMVVPTNEELAISRHALQFAK
;
A
#
# COMPACT_ATOMS: atom_id res chain seq x y z
N ARG A 1 16.12 -15.27 -10.25
CA ARG A 1 15.54 -15.52 -8.91
C ARG A 1 14.85 -14.28 -8.33
N ARG A 2 15.43 -13.06 -8.45
CA ARG A 2 14.84 -11.80 -7.93
C ARG A 2 13.52 -11.39 -8.61
N GLN A 3 13.34 -11.65 -9.89
CA GLN A 3 12.09 -11.32 -10.60
C GLN A 3 10.87 -12.13 -10.14
N ARG A 4 11.06 -13.35 -9.63
CA ARG A 4 9.95 -14.14 -9.06
C ARG A 4 9.37 -13.54 -7.79
N GLN A 5 10.16 -12.79 -7.01
CA GLN A 5 9.73 -12.19 -5.76
C GLN A 5 8.85 -10.95 -5.95
N MET A 6 8.96 -10.25 -7.07
CA MET A 6 8.05 -9.15 -7.42
C MET A 6 6.60 -9.62 -7.61
N CYS A 7 6.38 -10.89 -7.92
CA CYS A 7 5.07 -11.49 -8.17
C CYS A 7 4.53 -12.33 -6.99
N ILE A 8 5.24 -12.41 -5.86
CA ILE A 8 4.84 -13.23 -4.70
C ILE A 8 3.48 -12.80 -4.14
N ARG A 9 3.11 -11.54 -4.28
CA ARG A 9 1.83 -11.02 -3.81
C ARG A 9 0.66 -11.33 -4.74
N ASP A 10 0.91 -11.54 -6.03
CA ASP A 10 -0.15 -11.83 -6.99
C ASP A 10 -0.54 -13.30 -6.88
N SER A 11 -1.55 -13.57 -6.05
CA SER A 11 -2.17 -14.89 -5.94
C SER A 11 -3.22 -15.10 -7.05
N LEU A 12 -4.33 -15.74 -6.77
CA LEU A 12 -5.42 -15.93 -7.72
C LEU A 12 -6.05 -14.59 -8.17
N THR A 13 -6.14 -13.64 -7.26
CA THR A 13 -6.72 -12.30 -7.50
C THR A 13 -5.91 -11.23 -6.78
N PRO A 14 -6.08 -9.93 -7.12
CA PRO A 14 -5.47 -8.83 -6.38
C PRO A 14 -6.14 -8.53 -5.04
N LEU A 15 -6.97 -9.46 -4.50
CA LEU A 15 -7.60 -9.30 -3.19
C LEU A 15 -6.62 -9.52 -2.04
N GLU A 16 -5.70 -10.49 -2.18
CA GLU A 16 -4.66 -10.76 -1.20
C GLU A 16 -3.68 -9.60 -1.09
N GLY A 17 -3.22 -9.30 0.11
CA GLY A 17 -2.18 -8.30 0.36
C GLY A 17 -2.63 -7.13 1.21
N LEU A 18 -2.29 -5.92 0.76
CA LEU A 18 -2.60 -4.69 1.47
C LEU A 18 -4.11 -4.40 1.49
N VAL A 19 -4.56 -3.75 2.56
CA VAL A 19 -5.84 -3.05 2.57
C VAL A 19 -5.81 -1.98 1.47
N MET A 20 -6.89 -1.86 0.73
CA MET A 20 -7.03 -0.91 -0.39
C MET A 20 -8.26 -0.03 -0.19
N GLY A 21 -8.53 0.84 -1.15
CA GLY A 21 -9.70 1.72 -1.09
C GLY A 21 -11.02 0.98 -0.86
N THR A 22 -11.24 -0.15 -1.57
CA THR A 22 -12.48 -0.95 -1.46
C THR A 22 -12.26 -2.42 -1.12
N ARG A 23 -11.01 -2.91 -1.12
CA ARG A 23 -10.66 -4.32 -0.90
C ARG A 23 -10.13 -4.54 0.50
N CYS A 24 -10.50 -5.69 1.11
CA CYS A 24 -10.11 -6.00 2.48
C CYS A 24 -8.61 -6.31 2.65
N GLY A 25 -7.93 -6.75 1.60
CA GLY A 25 -6.59 -7.34 1.73
C GLY A 25 -6.64 -8.70 2.44
N ASP A 26 -5.54 -9.06 3.09
CA ASP A 26 -5.45 -10.32 3.85
C ASP A 26 -6.48 -10.39 4.97
N ILE A 27 -7.15 -11.52 5.06
CA ILE A 27 -8.06 -11.85 6.15
C ILE A 27 -7.84 -13.28 6.63
N ASP A 28 -8.33 -13.59 7.81
CA ASP A 28 -8.47 -14.98 8.23
C ASP A 28 -9.54 -15.67 7.35
N ALA A 29 -9.16 -16.77 6.72
CA ALA A 29 -10.08 -17.53 5.85
C ALA A 29 -11.35 -17.98 6.58
N SER A 30 -11.30 -18.16 7.90
CA SER A 30 -12.44 -18.54 8.71
C SER A 30 -13.54 -17.47 8.76
N VAL A 31 -13.19 -16.21 8.49
CA VAL A 31 -14.17 -15.11 8.39
C VAL A 31 -15.18 -15.39 7.27
N VAL A 32 -14.74 -15.93 6.13
CA VAL A 32 -15.61 -16.31 5.01
C VAL A 32 -16.66 -17.31 5.49
N PHE A 33 -16.22 -18.40 6.13
CA PHE A 33 -17.12 -19.45 6.61
C PHE A 33 -18.06 -18.97 7.71
N HIS A 34 -17.57 -18.09 8.60
CA HIS A 34 -18.37 -17.50 9.66
C HIS A 34 -19.50 -16.65 9.07
N LEU A 35 -19.19 -15.73 8.17
CA LEU A 35 -20.18 -14.85 7.55
C LEU A 35 -21.22 -15.61 6.75
N MET A 36 -20.80 -16.63 5.99
CA MET A 36 -21.74 -17.48 5.26
C MET A 36 -22.68 -18.26 6.17
N ARG A 37 -22.17 -18.83 7.28
CA ARG A 37 -22.96 -19.67 8.19
C ARG A 37 -23.85 -18.85 9.13
N GLN A 38 -23.34 -17.78 9.68
CA GLN A 38 -24.01 -16.96 10.69
C GLN A 38 -24.75 -15.77 10.08
N GLY A 39 -24.18 -15.16 9.05
CA GLY A 39 -24.77 -14.01 8.34
C GLY A 39 -25.68 -14.42 7.17
N GLY A 40 -25.59 -15.67 6.72
CA GLY A 40 -26.40 -16.16 5.59
C GLY A 40 -25.95 -15.60 4.23
N TYR A 41 -24.76 -15.00 4.14
CA TYR A 41 -24.24 -14.43 2.90
C TYR A 41 -23.94 -15.52 1.87
N THR A 42 -24.32 -15.26 0.63
CA THR A 42 -23.95 -16.07 -0.54
C THR A 42 -22.50 -15.83 -0.95
N VAL A 43 -21.96 -16.68 -1.81
CA VAL A 43 -20.62 -16.52 -2.37
C VAL A 43 -20.47 -15.19 -3.12
N ASP A 44 -21.48 -14.80 -3.91
CA ASP A 44 -21.45 -13.56 -4.71
C ASP A 44 -21.51 -12.31 -3.83
N GLU A 45 -22.28 -12.36 -2.75
CA GLU A 45 -22.31 -11.27 -1.76
C GLU A 45 -20.97 -11.14 -1.03
N MET A 46 -20.34 -12.26 -0.69
CA MET A 46 -19.00 -12.26 -0.09
C MET A 46 -17.94 -11.71 -1.04
N ASP A 47 -17.98 -12.11 -2.31
CA ASP A 47 -17.06 -11.54 -3.33
C ASP A 47 -17.23 -10.02 -3.45
N THR A 48 -18.47 -9.56 -3.52
CA THR A 48 -18.79 -8.12 -3.55
C THR A 48 -18.29 -7.40 -2.30
N MET A 49 -18.57 -7.95 -1.12
CA MET A 49 -18.17 -7.40 0.17
C MET A 49 -16.64 -7.22 0.24
N PHE A 50 -15.87 -8.25 -0.07
CA PHE A 50 -14.42 -8.21 0.05
C PHE A 50 -13.73 -7.37 -1.02
N ASN A 51 -14.29 -7.31 -2.22
CA ASN A 51 -13.67 -6.59 -3.34
C ASN A 51 -14.12 -5.13 -3.47
N ARG A 52 -15.36 -4.78 -3.06
CA ARG A 52 -15.98 -3.49 -3.38
C ARG A 52 -16.50 -2.71 -2.18
N GLU A 53 -16.70 -3.37 -1.04
CA GLU A 53 -17.38 -2.79 0.13
C GLU A 53 -16.54 -2.88 1.40
N SER A 54 -15.30 -3.30 1.27
CA SER A 54 -14.33 -3.39 2.35
C SER A 54 -13.29 -2.25 2.28
N GLY A 55 -12.16 -2.47 2.92
CA GLY A 55 -11.02 -1.55 2.88
C GLY A 55 -11.30 -0.21 3.54
N VAL A 56 -10.68 0.82 3.02
CA VAL A 56 -10.84 2.20 3.51
C VAL A 56 -12.30 2.63 3.45
N LYS A 57 -13.01 2.28 2.37
CA LYS A 57 -14.45 2.56 2.21
C LYS A 57 -15.29 2.04 3.36
N ALA A 58 -15.05 0.81 3.82
CA ALA A 58 -15.83 0.25 4.94
C ALA A 58 -15.53 0.96 6.27
N MET A 59 -14.34 1.50 6.43
CA MET A 59 -13.90 2.13 7.67
C MET A 59 -14.35 3.59 7.79
N ILE A 60 -14.28 4.36 6.70
CA ILE A 60 -14.56 5.81 6.72
C ILE A 60 -15.73 6.24 5.80
N GLY A 61 -16.38 5.30 5.11
CA GLY A 61 -17.48 5.60 4.18
C GLY A 61 -17.05 6.04 2.78
N SER A 62 -15.77 6.28 2.54
CA SER A 62 -15.19 6.70 1.26
C SER A 62 -13.96 5.88 0.92
N SER A 63 -13.73 5.66 -0.37
CA SER A 63 -12.50 5.03 -0.88
C SER A 63 -11.43 6.05 -1.28
N ASP A 64 -11.72 7.35 -1.17
CA ASP A 64 -10.78 8.41 -1.49
C ASP A 64 -9.85 8.67 -0.29
N MET A 65 -8.56 8.55 -0.52
CA MET A 65 -7.56 8.78 0.55
C MET A 65 -7.50 10.23 1.01
N ARG A 66 -7.99 11.19 0.20
CA ARG A 66 -8.08 12.59 0.61
C ARG A 66 -9.08 12.78 1.75
N ASP A 67 -10.19 12.02 1.72
CA ASP A 67 -11.15 12.04 2.83
C ASP A 67 -10.54 11.46 4.12
N LEU A 68 -9.62 10.49 4.00
CA LEU A 68 -8.86 10.01 5.15
C LEU A 68 -7.87 11.06 5.66
N ASP A 69 -7.18 11.78 4.77
CA ASP A 69 -6.27 12.87 5.15
C ASP A 69 -7.04 13.99 5.88
N ASP A 70 -8.27 14.32 5.44
CA ASP A 70 -9.15 15.30 6.10
C ASP A 70 -9.57 14.84 7.51
N LEU A 71 -9.90 13.55 7.68
CA LEU A 71 -10.23 12.97 8.99
C LEU A 71 -9.00 12.98 9.92
N MET A 72 -7.81 12.70 9.40
CA MET A 72 -6.56 12.76 10.15
C MET A 72 -6.27 14.20 10.61
N ALA A 73 -6.46 15.18 9.75
CA ALA A 73 -6.30 16.60 10.08
C ALA A 73 -7.32 17.07 11.15
N ALA A 74 -8.51 16.48 11.15
CA ALA A 74 -9.54 16.72 12.16
C ALA A 74 -9.34 15.95 13.46
N HIS A 75 -8.31 15.11 13.58
CA HIS A 75 -8.07 14.19 14.70
C HIS A 75 -9.25 13.24 14.97
N ASP A 76 -9.95 12.84 13.91
CA ASP A 76 -11.09 11.93 14.02
C ASP A 76 -10.64 10.51 14.39
N PRO A 77 -11.20 9.88 15.44
CA PRO A 77 -10.77 8.55 15.88
C PRO A 77 -11.07 7.43 14.88
N VAL A 78 -12.01 7.63 13.96
CA VAL A 78 -12.30 6.66 12.88
C VAL A 78 -11.22 6.76 11.81
N GLY A 79 -10.85 8.00 11.44
CA GLY A 79 -9.72 8.26 10.55
C GLY A 79 -8.41 7.68 11.09
N GLN A 80 -8.12 7.91 12.38
CA GLN A 80 -6.93 7.36 13.03
C GLN A 80 -6.89 5.83 12.97
N ARG A 81 -7.98 5.15 13.27
CA ARG A 81 -8.04 3.68 13.17
C ARG A 81 -7.81 3.18 11.74
N CYS A 82 -8.39 3.84 10.75
CA CYS A 82 -8.18 3.50 9.35
C CYS A 82 -6.71 3.67 8.95
N TRP A 83 -6.10 4.78 9.35
CA TRP A 83 -4.69 5.06 9.16
C TRP A 83 -3.79 3.98 9.76
N ASP A 84 -4.01 3.64 11.02
CA ASP A 84 -3.24 2.65 11.76
C ASP A 84 -3.32 1.26 11.11
N VAL A 85 -4.51 0.85 10.66
CA VAL A 85 -4.71 -0.40 9.93
C VAL A 85 -3.90 -0.41 8.62
N TYR A 86 -3.94 0.69 7.87
CA TYR A 86 -3.21 0.81 6.62
C TYR A 86 -1.70 0.74 6.84
N VAL A 87 -1.17 1.57 7.74
CA VAL A 87 0.25 1.61 8.10
C VAL A 87 0.73 0.26 8.62
N HIS A 88 -0.03 -0.37 9.52
CA HIS A 88 0.31 -1.69 10.06
C HIS A 88 0.46 -2.74 8.95
N ARG A 89 -0.44 -2.73 7.96
CA ARG A 89 -0.38 -3.66 6.83
C ARG A 89 0.87 -3.44 5.98
N VAL A 90 1.20 -2.19 5.67
CA VAL A 90 2.42 -1.86 4.90
C VAL A 90 3.67 -2.32 5.67
N LYS A 91 3.77 -2.01 6.97
CA LYS A 91 4.90 -2.43 7.82
C LYS A 91 5.05 -3.95 7.88
N ARG A 92 3.96 -4.70 7.97
CA ARG A 92 4.00 -6.18 7.92
C ARG A 92 4.62 -6.68 6.63
N TYR A 93 4.24 -6.13 5.48
CA TYR A 93 4.80 -6.53 4.19
C TYR A 93 6.27 -6.13 4.03
N LEU A 94 6.64 -4.94 4.50
CA LEU A 94 8.04 -4.53 4.53
C LEU A 94 8.89 -5.51 5.35
N GLY A 95 8.44 -5.85 6.56
CA GLY A 95 9.14 -6.82 7.42
C GLY A 95 9.23 -8.23 6.80
N ALA A 96 8.13 -8.71 6.19
CA ALA A 96 8.11 -10.00 5.52
C ALA A 96 9.12 -10.04 4.36
N TYR A 97 9.12 -9.03 3.50
CA TYR A 97 10.05 -8.99 2.36
C TYR A 97 11.50 -8.78 2.79
N MET A 98 11.76 -8.02 3.86
CA MET A 98 13.10 -7.94 4.43
C MET A 98 13.60 -9.31 4.85
N ALA A 99 12.77 -10.11 5.51
CA ALA A 99 13.15 -11.47 5.94
C ALA A 99 13.38 -12.40 4.74
N GLU A 100 12.49 -12.38 3.74
CA GLU A 100 12.59 -13.24 2.56
C GLU A 100 13.78 -12.90 1.67
N LEU A 101 14.15 -11.61 1.58
CA LEU A 101 15.26 -11.12 0.77
C LEU A 101 16.62 -11.23 1.51
N GLY A 102 16.59 -11.44 2.82
CA GLY A 102 17.79 -11.39 3.66
C GLY A 102 18.32 -9.96 3.84
N GLY A 103 17.45 -8.96 3.81
CA GLY A 103 17.71 -7.54 3.87
C GLY A 103 17.14 -6.78 2.67
N LEU A 104 17.24 -5.47 2.70
CA LEU A 104 16.80 -4.59 1.61
C LEU A 104 17.94 -3.66 1.18
N ASP A 105 18.06 -3.43 -0.11
CA ASP A 105 18.91 -2.36 -0.67
C ASP A 105 18.09 -1.08 -0.90
N VAL A 106 16.85 -1.25 -1.41
CA VAL A 106 15.99 -0.13 -1.81
C VAL A 106 14.53 -0.41 -1.49
N ILE A 107 13.83 0.62 -0.98
CA ILE A 107 12.36 0.69 -0.90
C ILE A 107 11.89 1.75 -1.89
N VAL A 108 10.92 1.39 -2.73
CA VAL A 108 10.33 2.31 -3.70
C VAL A 108 8.86 2.53 -3.41
N PHE A 109 8.49 3.78 -3.15
CA PHE A 109 7.09 4.22 -3.14
C PHE A 109 6.69 4.70 -4.53
N THR A 110 5.50 4.29 -4.96
CA THR A 110 5.00 4.60 -6.30
C THR A 110 3.46 4.61 -6.28
N ALA A 111 2.85 5.00 -7.39
CA ALA A 111 1.41 5.14 -7.56
C ALA A 111 0.76 6.16 -6.60
N GLY A 112 -0.58 6.26 -6.61
CA GLY A 112 -1.32 7.36 -5.99
C GLY A 112 -0.90 7.73 -4.57
N ILE A 113 -1.00 6.80 -3.62
CA ILE A 113 -0.69 7.05 -2.20
C ILE A 113 0.82 7.20 -2.00
N GLY A 114 1.61 6.30 -2.61
CA GLY A 114 3.06 6.32 -2.48
C GLY A 114 3.70 7.61 -2.99
N GLU A 115 3.14 8.22 -4.03
CA GLU A 115 3.64 9.46 -4.61
C GLU A 115 3.12 10.72 -3.91
N LYS A 116 1.85 10.70 -3.44
CA LYS A 116 1.11 11.92 -3.08
C LYS A 116 0.96 12.16 -1.59
N SER A 117 1.17 11.15 -0.72
CA SER A 117 1.03 11.29 0.72
C SER A 117 2.37 11.14 1.44
N PRO A 118 3.07 12.27 1.72
CA PRO A 118 4.30 12.27 2.53
C PRO A 118 4.08 11.70 3.92
N GLU A 119 2.95 12.00 4.54
CA GLU A 119 2.57 11.60 5.88
C GLU A 119 2.42 10.08 5.96
N MET A 120 1.76 9.48 4.95
CA MET A 120 1.60 8.03 4.87
C MET A 120 2.95 7.33 4.70
N ARG A 121 3.83 7.85 3.82
CA ARG A 121 5.17 7.30 3.64
C ARG A 121 5.96 7.34 4.94
N PHE A 122 5.93 8.50 5.64
CA PHE A 122 6.61 8.67 6.92
C PHE A 122 6.10 7.67 7.95
N SER A 123 4.77 7.59 8.16
CA SER A 123 4.15 6.67 9.10
C SER A 123 4.46 5.19 8.82
N CYS A 124 4.58 4.83 7.54
CA CYS A 124 4.96 3.47 7.15
C CYS A 124 6.43 3.13 7.47
N LEU A 125 7.30 4.12 7.61
CA LEU A 125 8.74 3.93 7.81
C LEU A 125 9.22 4.30 9.22
N GLU A 126 8.48 5.12 9.94
CA GLU A 126 8.76 5.50 11.34
C GLU A 126 8.93 4.26 12.22
N GLY A 127 9.96 4.26 13.07
CA GLY A 127 10.28 3.15 13.97
C GLY A 127 10.98 1.97 13.27
N LEU A 128 11.49 2.16 12.05
CA LEU A 128 12.27 1.15 11.32
C LEU A 128 13.78 1.49 11.26
N GLU A 129 14.24 2.43 12.07
CA GLU A 129 15.63 2.92 12.11
C GLU A 129 16.61 1.79 12.46
N GLU A 130 16.24 0.92 13.40
CA GLU A 130 17.04 -0.25 13.77
C GLU A 130 17.20 -1.27 12.63
N LEU A 131 16.29 -1.22 11.65
CA LEU A 131 16.36 -2.01 10.42
C LEU A 131 17.20 -1.31 9.33
N GLY A 132 17.75 -0.14 9.64
CA GLY A 132 18.58 0.65 8.73
C GLY A 132 17.80 1.51 7.75
N ILE A 133 16.55 1.84 8.07
CA ILE A 133 15.67 2.69 7.27
C ILE A 133 15.52 4.03 7.99
N GLU A 134 16.13 5.08 7.47
CA GLU A 134 16.07 6.43 8.03
C GLU A 134 15.51 7.40 6.98
N VAL A 135 14.42 8.09 7.32
CA VAL A 135 13.74 9.03 6.41
C VAL A 135 14.26 10.45 6.62
N ASP A 136 14.58 11.14 5.53
CA ASP A 136 14.77 12.58 5.52
C ASP A 136 13.40 13.27 5.39
N GLU A 137 12.89 13.80 6.49
CA GLU A 137 11.56 14.43 6.55
C GLU A 137 11.44 15.60 5.56
N LYS A 138 12.51 16.38 5.35
CA LYS A 138 12.49 17.52 4.41
C LYS A 138 12.40 17.01 2.97
N ALA A 139 13.20 16.01 2.62
CA ALA A 139 13.13 15.38 1.31
C ALA A 139 11.78 14.66 1.08
N ASN A 140 11.21 14.05 2.12
CA ASN A 140 9.93 13.37 2.04
C ASN A 140 8.74 14.33 1.88
N ASN A 141 8.81 15.54 2.43
CA ASN A 141 7.66 16.47 2.53
C ASN A 141 7.39 17.25 1.22
N HIS A 142 7.51 16.58 0.08
CA HIS A 142 7.21 17.17 -1.23
C HIS A 142 6.39 16.24 -2.11
N ARG A 143 5.62 16.81 -3.03
CA ARG A 143 5.07 16.07 -4.16
C ARG A 143 6.16 15.85 -5.20
N MET A 144 6.39 14.61 -5.56
CA MET A 144 7.46 14.21 -6.46
C MET A 144 6.93 14.12 -7.90
N SER A 145 7.60 14.81 -8.83
CA SER A 145 7.36 14.68 -10.27
C SER A 145 8.46 13.90 -11.00
N THR A 146 9.55 13.63 -10.28
CA THR A 146 10.72 12.86 -10.76
C THR A 146 11.17 11.90 -9.68
N PRO A 147 11.88 10.81 -10.03
CA PRO A 147 12.46 9.92 -9.02
C PRO A 147 13.29 10.68 -8.00
N THR A 148 12.93 10.55 -6.73
CA THR A 148 13.53 11.34 -5.63
C THR A 148 13.87 10.40 -4.48
N ILE A 149 15.09 10.50 -3.96
CA ILE A 149 15.52 9.81 -2.74
C ILE A 149 14.99 10.60 -1.54
N ILE A 150 14.36 9.90 -0.60
CA ILE A 150 13.79 10.46 0.63
C ILE A 150 14.39 9.84 1.89
N SER A 151 15.42 8.99 1.77
CA SER A 151 16.19 8.52 2.91
C SER A 151 17.36 9.45 3.22
N THR A 152 17.81 9.45 4.49
CA THR A 152 19.02 10.18 4.90
C THR A 152 20.26 9.60 4.23
N PRO A 153 21.37 10.36 4.16
CA PRO A 153 22.65 9.84 3.64
C PRO A 153 23.24 8.71 4.51
N THR A 154 22.81 8.59 5.76
CA THR A 154 23.26 7.56 6.72
C THR A 154 22.39 6.30 6.69
N SER A 155 21.25 6.35 6.04
CA SER A 155 20.35 5.21 5.89
C SER A 155 21.03 4.07 5.12
N LYS A 156 20.97 2.86 5.67
CA LYS A 156 21.50 1.65 5.01
C LYS A 156 20.63 1.22 3.84
N VAL A 157 19.32 1.47 3.95
CA VAL A 157 18.34 1.17 2.91
C VAL A 157 17.99 2.47 2.20
N THR A 158 18.17 2.52 0.90
CA THR A 158 17.73 3.68 0.12
C THR A 158 16.22 3.68 0.03
N VAL A 159 15.58 4.78 0.43
CA VAL A 159 14.14 4.98 0.23
C VAL A 159 13.93 6.03 -0.85
N MET A 160 13.09 5.72 -1.82
CA MET A 160 12.81 6.65 -2.90
C MET A 160 11.34 6.63 -3.33
N VAL A 161 10.90 7.74 -3.89
CA VAL A 161 9.60 7.88 -4.57
C VAL A 161 9.86 7.90 -6.07
N VAL A 162 9.18 7.04 -6.80
CA VAL A 162 9.27 6.96 -8.26
C VAL A 162 7.89 7.17 -8.85
N PRO A 163 7.62 8.33 -9.49
CA PRO A 163 6.34 8.56 -10.16
C PRO A 163 6.09 7.53 -11.26
N THR A 164 4.91 6.95 -11.26
CA THR A 164 4.45 6.04 -12.32
C THR A 164 4.09 6.85 -13.57
N ASN A 165 4.43 6.28 -14.73
CA ASN A 165 4.01 6.81 -16.02
C ASN A 165 3.40 5.67 -16.85
N GLU A 166 2.17 5.28 -16.47
CA GLU A 166 1.44 4.19 -17.14
C GLU A 166 1.12 4.53 -18.59
N GLU A 167 0.81 5.78 -18.89
CA GLU A 167 0.50 6.24 -20.25
C GLU A 167 1.71 6.04 -21.18
N LEU A 168 2.91 6.36 -20.69
CA LEU A 168 4.13 6.14 -21.47
C LEU A 168 4.40 4.64 -21.68
N ALA A 169 4.14 3.82 -20.68
CA ALA A 169 4.29 2.37 -20.79
C ALA A 169 3.30 1.79 -21.82
N ILE A 170 2.03 2.20 -21.76
CA ILE A 170 0.99 1.81 -22.72
C ILE A 170 1.37 2.28 -24.12
N SER A 171 1.79 3.55 -24.27
CA SER A 171 2.19 4.12 -25.56
C SER A 171 3.35 3.36 -26.19
N ARG A 172 4.38 3.02 -25.40
CA ARG A 172 5.52 2.21 -25.87
C ARG A 172 5.10 0.81 -26.30
N HIS A 173 4.16 0.19 -25.58
CA HIS A 173 3.62 -1.10 -25.95
C HIS A 173 2.80 -1.02 -27.24
N ALA A 174 1.92 -0.01 -27.36
CA ALA A 174 1.09 0.21 -28.55
C ALA A 174 1.92 0.42 -29.82
N LEU A 175 3.05 1.14 -29.72
CA LEU A 175 3.97 1.36 -30.86
C LEU A 175 4.54 0.06 -31.43
N GLN A 176 4.62 -1.01 -30.67
CA GLN A 176 5.08 -2.32 -31.18
C GLN A 176 4.09 -2.96 -32.14
N PHE A 177 2.82 -2.56 -32.09
CA PHE A 177 1.74 -3.06 -32.93
C PHE A 177 1.34 -2.07 -34.03
N ALA A 178 1.83 -0.83 -33.97
CA ALA A 178 1.64 0.15 -35.04
C ALA A 178 2.63 -0.16 -36.18
N LYS A 179 2.13 -0.88 -37.19
CA LYS A 179 2.85 -1.09 -38.45
C LYS A 179 2.43 -0.05 -39.47
#